data_b42dbcd6ddd4734bf1118a4eca3134cd
#
_entry.id   b42dbcd6ddd4734bf1118a4eca3134cd
#
_cell.length_a   1.000
_cell.length_b   1.000
_cell.length_c   1.000
_cell.angle_alpha   90.00
_cell.angle_beta   90.00
_cell.angle_gamma   90.00
#
_symmetry.space_group_name_H-M   'P 1'
#
loop_
_entity.id
_entity.type
_entity.pdbx_description
1 polymer ?
#
loop_
_entity_poly.entity_id
_entity_poly.type
_entity_poly.pdbx_seq_one_letter_code
_entity_poly.pdbx_strand_id
1 'polypeptide(L)'
;GPLKASVGLGWGRYGSHNGFKNPLSGVSSKFDTRPAREVGVGGEVEANGWFRGDAAVFGGLSWPVNDQLTAKLEYSSDAYTHETQTYGHVVKTPWNYGATYVAKSGTRSYGLYWLGGSKLAFSVSVIADPKKTSNGSGWDLAPLPVRRDLSRPLGLPPAQTDVRTLYT
;
A
#
# COMPACT_ATOMS: atom_id res chain seq x y z
N GLY A 1 -14.40 -5.62 -15.68
CA GLY A 1 -14.65 -4.29 -15.16
C GLY A 1 -14.08 -3.21 -16.07
N PRO A 2 -14.46 -1.92 -15.92
CA PRO A 2 -13.97 -0.85 -16.76
C PRO A 2 -12.48 -0.57 -16.53
N LEU A 3 -11.77 -0.19 -17.58
CA LEU A 3 -10.41 0.32 -17.52
C LEU A 3 -10.39 1.60 -16.67
N LYS A 4 -9.48 1.68 -15.72
CA LYS A 4 -9.25 2.88 -14.91
C LYS A 4 -7.93 3.51 -15.34
N ALA A 5 -7.98 4.80 -15.67
CA ALA A 5 -6.81 5.59 -16.02
C ALA A 5 -6.63 6.72 -14.99
N SER A 6 -5.40 7.01 -14.65
CA SER A 6 -5.00 8.15 -13.84
C SER A 6 -3.87 8.90 -14.52
N VAL A 7 -3.89 10.22 -14.43
CA VAL A 7 -2.82 11.09 -14.92
C VAL A 7 -2.62 12.22 -13.92
N GLY A 8 -1.39 12.64 -13.74
CA GLY A 8 -1.02 13.71 -12.84
C GLY A 8 0.16 14.52 -13.35
N LEU A 9 0.34 15.70 -12.77
CA LEU A 9 1.52 16.52 -12.93
C LEU A 9 2.32 16.51 -11.63
N GLY A 10 3.62 16.27 -11.74
CA GLY A 10 4.54 16.25 -10.63
C GLY A 10 5.61 17.33 -10.73
N TRP A 11 6.05 17.81 -9.59
CA TRP A 11 7.15 18.76 -9.41
C TRP A 11 8.23 18.16 -8.50
N GLY A 12 9.40 18.75 -8.52
CA GLY A 12 10.52 18.30 -7.71
C GLY A 12 10.95 16.90 -8.14
N ARG A 13 10.88 15.93 -7.25
CA ARG A 13 11.25 14.55 -7.55
C ARG A 13 10.45 13.99 -8.73
N TYR A 14 9.14 14.22 -8.73
CA TYR A 14 8.24 13.80 -9.83
C TYR A 14 8.29 14.70 -11.07
N GLY A 15 9.12 15.72 -11.09
CA GLY A 15 9.45 16.53 -12.26
C GLY A 15 10.81 16.21 -12.86
N SER A 16 11.52 15.20 -12.34
CA SER A 16 12.92 14.95 -12.64
C SER A 16 13.18 14.14 -13.92
N HIS A 17 12.19 13.40 -14.43
CA HIS A 17 12.29 12.63 -15.67
C HIS A 17 11.33 13.17 -16.74
N ASN A 18 11.86 13.50 -17.94
CA ASN A 18 11.09 14.11 -19.03
C ASN A 18 10.29 15.36 -18.61
N GLY A 19 10.90 16.17 -17.74
CA GLY A 19 10.31 17.43 -17.30
C GLY A 19 10.20 18.45 -18.42
N PHE A 20 9.20 19.30 -18.32
CA PHE A 20 8.98 20.45 -19.19
C PHE A 20 8.82 21.72 -18.35
N LYS A 21 8.95 22.87 -18.97
CA LYS A 21 8.82 24.16 -18.29
C LYS A 21 7.51 24.23 -17.51
N ASN A 22 7.61 24.65 -16.27
CA ASN A 22 6.46 24.74 -15.37
C ASN A 22 5.31 25.55 -15.98
N PRO A 23 4.10 25.00 -16.08
CA PRO A 23 2.95 25.74 -16.61
C PRO A 23 2.61 27.00 -15.78
N LEU A 24 2.93 26.98 -14.48
CA LEU A 24 2.69 28.11 -13.59
C LEU A 24 3.67 29.27 -13.78
N SER A 25 4.73 29.08 -14.57
CA SER A 25 5.68 30.15 -14.93
C SER A 25 5.02 31.32 -15.64
N GLY A 26 3.92 31.06 -16.34
CA GLY A 26 3.10 32.11 -16.97
C GLY A 26 2.38 33.00 -15.97
N VAL A 27 2.19 32.54 -14.73
CA VAL A 27 1.55 33.30 -13.64
C VAL A 27 2.59 34.07 -12.84
N SER A 28 3.73 33.46 -12.55
CA SER A 28 4.83 34.11 -11.80
C SER A 28 6.16 33.40 -12.05
N SER A 29 7.21 34.22 -12.27
CA SER A 29 8.59 33.71 -12.41
C SER A 29 9.12 32.96 -11.17
N LYS A 30 8.46 33.08 -10.03
CA LYS A 30 8.77 32.27 -8.83
C LYS A 30 8.64 30.78 -9.06
N PHE A 31 7.83 30.36 -10.04
CA PHE A 31 7.64 28.95 -10.38
C PHE A 31 8.70 28.39 -11.32
N ASP A 32 9.52 29.22 -11.95
CA ASP A 32 10.56 28.77 -12.88
C ASP A 32 11.65 27.94 -12.22
N THR A 33 11.98 28.25 -10.98
CA THR A 33 13.08 27.58 -10.28
C THR A 33 12.65 27.02 -8.94
N ARG A 34 13.13 25.83 -8.63
CA ARG A 34 12.94 25.23 -7.31
C ARG A 34 14.11 25.61 -6.42
N PRO A 35 13.86 26.23 -5.24
CA PRO A 35 14.93 26.52 -4.29
C PRO A 35 15.55 25.24 -3.78
N ALA A 36 16.84 25.30 -3.43
CA ALA A 36 17.49 24.22 -2.73
C ALA A 36 16.79 23.99 -1.37
N ARG A 37 16.73 22.73 -0.98
CA ARG A 37 16.16 22.39 0.33
C ARG A 37 17.09 22.89 1.43
N GLU A 38 16.57 23.67 2.34
CA GLU A 38 17.29 24.05 3.56
C GLU A 38 17.32 22.85 4.50
N VAL A 39 18.53 22.37 4.76
CA VAL A 39 18.78 21.25 5.69
C VAL A 39 19.19 21.86 7.02
N GLY A 40 18.29 21.99 7.96
CA GLY A 40 18.65 22.59 9.24
C GLY A 40 17.76 22.22 10.40
N VAL A 41 16.48 22.32 10.27
CA VAL A 41 15.52 22.10 11.37
C VAL A 41 14.57 20.97 10.96
N GLY A 42 14.65 19.84 11.66
CA GLY A 42 13.77 18.72 11.41
C GLY A 42 12.32 19.04 11.80
N GLY A 43 11.34 18.60 10.99
CA GLY A 43 9.93 18.73 11.30
C GLY A 43 9.22 19.95 10.71
N GLU A 44 9.90 20.85 10.03
CA GLU A 44 9.26 21.96 9.32
C GLU A 44 8.70 21.53 7.96
N VAL A 45 7.49 21.98 7.66
CA VAL A 45 6.89 21.81 6.34
C VAL A 45 7.40 22.91 5.42
N GLU A 46 8.34 22.54 4.55
CA GLU A 46 8.92 23.47 3.59
C GLU A 46 7.98 23.70 2.39
N ALA A 47 7.06 24.63 2.53
CA ALA A 47 6.11 25.00 1.47
C ALA A 47 6.76 25.76 0.30
N ASN A 48 7.96 26.31 0.51
CA ASN A 48 8.63 27.18 -0.45
C ASN A 48 9.05 26.47 -1.76
N GLY A 49 9.14 25.14 -1.72
CA GLY A 49 9.43 24.32 -2.89
C GLY A 49 8.20 23.81 -3.65
N TRP A 50 6.98 24.08 -3.16
CA TRP A 50 5.78 23.49 -3.76
C TRP A 50 5.49 24.11 -5.13
N PHE A 51 5.16 23.22 -6.09
CA PHE A 51 4.83 23.56 -7.47
C PHE A 51 5.93 24.37 -8.21
N ARG A 52 7.20 24.33 -7.77
CA ARG A 52 8.32 25.09 -8.34
C ARG A 52 9.31 24.17 -9.07
N GLY A 53 9.97 24.75 -10.08
CA GLY A 53 10.84 24.05 -11.00
C GLY A 53 10.05 23.32 -12.08
N ASP A 54 10.72 22.53 -12.89
CA ASP A 54 10.10 21.79 -13.99
C ASP A 54 8.99 20.84 -13.51
N ALA A 55 7.97 20.71 -14.34
CA ALA A 55 6.88 19.78 -14.17
C ALA A 55 7.04 18.57 -15.09
N ALA A 56 6.56 17.39 -14.70
CA ALA A 56 6.45 16.25 -15.58
C ALA A 56 5.13 15.52 -15.41
N VAL A 57 4.70 14.84 -16.46
CA VAL A 57 3.49 14.02 -16.44
C VAL A 57 3.84 12.64 -15.90
N PHE A 58 3.01 12.12 -15.02
CA PHE A 58 3.01 10.73 -14.61
C PHE A 58 1.59 10.15 -14.69
N GLY A 59 1.46 8.84 -14.69
CA GLY A 59 0.13 8.25 -14.76
C GLY A 59 0.15 6.74 -14.75
N GLY A 60 -1.05 6.17 -14.77
CA GLY A 60 -1.21 4.73 -14.74
C GLY A 60 -2.52 4.25 -15.29
N LEU A 61 -2.52 3.00 -15.69
CA LEU A 61 -3.68 2.26 -16.13
C LEU A 61 -3.87 1.04 -15.23
N SER A 62 -5.12 0.78 -14.88
CA SER A 62 -5.52 -0.42 -14.13
C SER A 62 -6.68 -1.08 -14.84
N TRP A 63 -6.45 -2.29 -15.32
CA TRP A 63 -7.41 -3.06 -16.07
C TRP A 63 -7.80 -4.32 -15.32
N PRO A 64 -9.03 -4.40 -14.78
CA PRO A 64 -9.58 -5.65 -14.25
C PRO A 64 -9.81 -6.64 -15.41
N VAL A 65 -8.90 -7.60 -15.55
CA VAL A 65 -8.99 -8.65 -16.57
C VAL A 65 -10.17 -9.58 -16.26
N ASN A 66 -10.36 -9.87 -14.97
CA ASN A 66 -11.50 -10.59 -14.41
C ASN A 66 -11.69 -10.20 -12.92
N ASP A 67 -12.62 -10.84 -12.21
CA ASP A 67 -12.94 -10.53 -10.82
C ASP A 67 -11.77 -10.71 -9.84
N GLN A 68 -10.77 -11.49 -10.22
CA GLN A 68 -9.62 -11.81 -9.36
C GLN A 68 -8.31 -11.18 -9.84
N LEU A 69 -8.18 -10.91 -11.12
CA LEU A 69 -6.93 -10.46 -11.74
C LEU A 69 -7.05 -9.05 -12.28
N THR A 70 -6.16 -8.18 -11.84
CA THR A 70 -6.03 -6.80 -12.35
C THR A 70 -4.63 -6.60 -12.91
N ALA A 71 -4.53 -6.24 -14.18
CA ALA A 71 -3.29 -5.79 -14.80
C ALA A 71 -3.07 -4.30 -14.51
N LYS A 72 -1.81 -3.91 -14.37
CA LYS A 72 -1.40 -2.52 -14.07
C LYS A 72 -0.25 -2.10 -14.95
N LEU A 73 -0.32 -0.86 -15.42
CA LEU A 73 0.74 -0.18 -16.15
C LEU A 73 0.91 1.21 -15.54
N GLU A 74 2.13 1.62 -15.29
CA GLU A 74 2.47 2.92 -14.73
C GLU A 74 3.61 3.56 -15.52
N TYR A 75 3.50 4.86 -15.75
CA TYR A 75 4.58 5.72 -16.21
C TYR A 75 5.00 6.63 -15.06
N SER A 76 6.24 6.47 -14.60
CA SER A 76 6.84 7.26 -13.53
C SER A 76 7.69 8.38 -14.09
N SER A 77 7.48 9.59 -13.60
CA SER A 77 8.31 10.76 -13.90
C SER A 77 9.41 11.02 -12.86
N ASP A 78 9.69 10.05 -11.99
CA ASP A 78 10.82 10.09 -11.07
C ASP A 78 12.08 9.52 -11.74
N ALA A 79 13.15 10.29 -11.79
CA ALA A 79 14.45 9.86 -12.29
C ALA A 79 15.24 9.03 -11.29
N TYR A 80 14.76 8.91 -10.04
CA TYR A 80 15.44 8.18 -8.95
C TYR A 80 16.91 8.61 -8.76
N THR A 81 17.19 9.89 -8.95
CA THR A 81 18.56 10.42 -8.98
C THR A 81 19.32 10.14 -7.69
N HIS A 82 18.66 10.32 -6.55
CA HIS A 82 19.26 10.07 -5.24
C HIS A 82 19.60 8.59 -5.04
N GLU A 83 18.69 7.71 -5.36
CA GLU A 83 18.85 6.26 -5.25
C GLU A 83 19.92 5.74 -6.21
N THR A 84 19.99 6.34 -7.40
CA THR A 84 21.03 5.99 -8.38
C THR A 84 22.41 6.39 -7.88
N GLN A 85 22.56 7.60 -7.35
CA GLN A 85 23.84 8.11 -6.87
C GLN A 85 24.29 7.46 -5.57
N THR A 86 23.37 7.22 -4.64
CA THR A 86 23.71 6.74 -3.29
C THR A 86 23.79 5.21 -3.22
N TYR A 87 22.88 4.51 -3.95
CA TYR A 87 22.73 3.06 -3.82
C TYR A 87 22.96 2.29 -5.12
N GLY A 88 23.38 2.97 -6.18
CA GLY A 88 23.59 2.33 -7.48
C GLY A 88 22.29 1.78 -8.10
N HIS A 89 21.14 2.36 -7.75
CA HIS A 89 19.85 1.95 -8.29
C HIS A 89 19.74 2.31 -9.76
N VAL A 90 19.71 1.32 -10.65
CA VAL A 90 19.57 1.55 -12.08
C VAL A 90 18.13 1.44 -12.48
N VAL A 91 17.59 2.52 -13.07
CA VAL A 91 16.28 2.56 -13.74
C VAL A 91 16.53 2.63 -15.25
N LYS A 92 16.10 1.60 -15.98
CA LYS A 92 16.31 1.50 -17.43
C LYS A 92 15.16 2.10 -18.23
N THR A 93 13.98 2.19 -17.63
CA THR A 93 12.77 2.72 -18.26
C THR A 93 11.84 3.34 -17.22
N PRO A 94 11.09 4.39 -17.55
CA PRO A 94 10.07 4.96 -16.67
C PRO A 94 8.82 4.10 -16.54
N TRP A 95 8.72 3.02 -17.29
CA TRP A 95 7.56 2.15 -17.30
C TRP A 95 7.65 1.05 -16.25
N ASN A 96 6.58 0.91 -15.51
CA ASN A 96 6.34 -0.17 -14.57
C ASN A 96 5.08 -0.92 -14.98
N TYR A 97 5.11 -2.23 -14.89
CA TYR A 97 3.94 -3.05 -15.19
C TYR A 97 3.87 -4.26 -14.27
N GLY A 98 2.68 -4.74 -14.06
CA GLY A 98 2.47 -5.88 -13.21
C GLY A 98 1.01 -6.31 -13.14
N ALA A 99 0.76 -7.23 -12.23
CA ALA A 99 -0.57 -7.73 -12.00
C ALA A 99 -0.80 -8.00 -10.51
N THR A 100 -2.04 -7.83 -10.10
CA THR A 100 -2.50 -8.19 -8.75
C THR A 100 -3.60 -9.25 -8.87
N TYR A 101 -3.43 -10.34 -8.16
CA TYR A 101 -4.42 -11.40 -8.01
C TYR A 101 -5.05 -11.32 -6.61
N VAL A 102 -6.35 -11.30 -6.54
CA VAL A 102 -7.12 -11.32 -5.29
C VAL A 102 -7.77 -12.69 -5.15
N ALA A 103 -7.49 -13.37 -4.05
CA ALA A 103 -8.11 -14.67 -3.76
C ALA A 103 -9.64 -14.54 -3.68
N LYS A 104 -10.38 -15.61 -4.02
CA LYS A 104 -11.85 -15.63 -3.98
C LYS A 104 -12.44 -15.22 -2.63
N SER A 105 -11.74 -15.48 -1.54
CA SER A 105 -12.13 -15.05 -0.19
C SER A 105 -12.10 -13.53 0.01
N GLY A 106 -11.43 -12.78 -0.88
CA GLY A 106 -11.19 -11.33 -0.72
C GLY A 106 -10.19 -10.95 0.37
N THR A 107 -9.71 -11.92 1.15
CA THR A 107 -8.84 -11.66 2.32
C THR A 107 -7.36 -11.65 2.00
N ARG A 108 -6.96 -12.12 0.84
CA ARG A 108 -5.55 -12.21 0.42
C ARG A 108 -5.39 -11.67 -0.98
N SER A 109 -4.32 -10.91 -1.20
CA SER A 109 -3.92 -10.51 -2.54
C SER A 109 -2.42 -10.72 -2.75
N TYR A 110 -2.06 -11.01 -3.98
CA TYR A 110 -0.70 -11.28 -4.44
C TYR A 110 -0.41 -10.36 -5.62
N GLY A 111 0.72 -9.68 -5.58
CA GLY A 111 1.15 -8.81 -6.66
C GLY A 111 2.50 -9.24 -7.21
N LEU A 112 2.65 -9.17 -8.52
CA LEU A 112 3.91 -9.36 -9.22
C LEU A 112 4.13 -8.17 -10.15
N TYR A 113 5.31 -7.54 -10.07
CA TYR A 113 5.59 -6.31 -10.77
C TYR A 113 6.99 -6.33 -11.37
N TRP A 114 7.11 -5.78 -12.58
CA TRP A 114 8.37 -5.48 -13.22
C TRP A 114 8.57 -3.97 -13.19
N LEU A 115 9.59 -3.51 -12.50
CA LEU A 115 9.81 -2.11 -12.18
C LEU A 115 11.08 -1.59 -12.84
N GLY A 116 10.99 -0.39 -13.43
CA GLY A 116 12.12 0.33 -13.98
C GLY A 116 12.92 -0.44 -15.03
N GLY A 117 12.32 -1.46 -15.67
CA GLY A 117 12.96 -2.26 -16.70
C GLY A 117 14.04 -3.23 -16.21
N SER A 118 14.22 -3.39 -14.90
CA SER A 118 15.32 -4.20 -14.35
C SER A 118 15.02 -4.94 -13.05
N LYS A 119 13.88 -4.72 -12.41
CA LYS A 119 13.59 -5.24 -11.08
C LYS A 119 12.27 -5.97 -11.04
N LEU A 120 12.28 -7.14 -10.40
CA LEU A 120 11.09 -7.90 -10.08
C LEU A 120 10.70 -7.61 -8.62
N ALA A 121 9.45 -7.25 -8.39
CA ALA A 121 8.89 -7.06 -7.08
C ALA A 121 7.67 -7.97 -6.86
N PHE A 122 7.56 -8.47 -5.65
CA PHE A 122 6.45 -9.32 -5.22
C PHE A 122 5.80 -8.71 -3.98
N SER A 123 4.48 -8.74 -3.91
CA SER A 123 3.72 -8.29 -2.75
C SER A 123 2.70 -9.33 -2.30
N VAL A 124 2.51 -9.44 -1.01
CA VAL A 124 1.42 -10.19 -0.38
C VAL A 124 0.72 -9.26 0.58
N SER A 125 -0.59 -9.19 0.48
CA SER A 125 -1.42 -8.45 1.42
C SER A 125 -2.48 -9.37 2.01
N VAL A 126 -2.70 -9.25 3.32
CA VAL A 126 -3.73 -9.96 4.05
C VAL A 126 -4.63 -8.93 4.71
N ILE A 127 -5.92 -9.02 4.44
CA ILE A 127 -6.94 -8.16 5.04
C ILE A 127 -7.54 -8.93 6.20
N ALA A 128 -7.33 -8.46 7.41
CA ALA A 128 -7.97 -8.97 8.62
C ALA A 128 -9.12 -8.02 9.00
N ASP A 129 -10.31 -8.58 9.22
CA ASP A 129 -11.43 -7.83 9.75
C ASP A 129 -11.41 -7.93 11.29
N PRO A 130 -11.10 -6.85 12.03
CA PRO A 130 -11.00 -6.88 13.47
C PRO A 130 -12.35 -7.16 14.16
N LYS A 131 -13.47 -7.03 13.44
CA LYS A 131 -14.81 -7.37 13.93
C LYS A 131 -15.14 -8.85 13.80
N LYS A 132 -14.44 -9.57 12.95
CA LYS A 132 -14.51 -11.02 12.87
C LYS A 132 -13.38 -11.57 13.72
N THR A 133 -13.71 -12.06 14.90
CA THR A 133 -12.78 -12.92 15.64
C THR A 133 -12.29 -13.98 14.68
N SER A 134 -11.02 -13.92 14.31
CA SER A 134 -10.41 -15.09 13.70
C SER A 134 -10.56 -16.18 14.76
N ASN A 135 -11.29 -17.23 14.47
CA ASN A 135 -11.18 -18.46 15.24
C ASN A 135 -9.75 -18.99 15.02
N GLY A 136 -8.81 -18.16 15.46
CA GLY A 136 -7.42 -18.52 15.49
C GLY A 136 -7.29 -19.59 16.52
N SER A 137 -6.97 -20.69 16.13
CA SER A 137 -6.62 -21.87 16.88
C SER A 137 -7.73 -22.82 17.30
N GLY A 138 -8.98 -22.41 17.48
CA GLY A 138 -10.04 -23.35 17.88
C GLY A 138 -9.76 -24.18 19.17
N TRP A 139 -8.74 -23.78 19.93
CA TRP A 139 -8.24 -24.56 21.08
C TRP A 139 -8.73 -24.02 22.40
N ASP A 140 -9.10 -22.75 22.43
CA ASP A 140 -9.66 -22.16 23.65
C ASP A 140 -11.17 -22.22 23.60
N LEU A 141 -11.73 -23.02 24.46
CA LEU A 141 -13.15 -23.01 24.76
C LEU A 141 -13.53 -21.62 25.25
N ALA A 142 -14.69 -21.11 24.81
CA ALA A 142 -15.22 -19.86 25.33
C ALA A 142 -15.23 -19.94 26.86
N PRO A 143 -14.81 -18.86 27.56
CA PRO A 143 -14.87 -18.84 29.02
C PRO A 143 -16.30 -19.15 29.46
N LEU A 144 -16.44 -20.03 30.41
CA LEU A 144 -17.73 -20.41 30.98
C LEU A 144 -18.50 -19.14 31.39
N PRO A 145 -19.79 -19.05 31.11
CA PRO A 145 -20.58 -17.90 31.49
C PRO A 145 -20.50 -17.69 33.01
N VAL A 146 -20.39 -16.44 33.41
CA VAL A 146 -20.33 -16.07 34.85
C VAL A 146 -21.58 -16.61 35.55
N ARG A 147 -21.36 -17.41 36.56
CA ARG A 147 -22.46 -17.98 37.35
C ARG A 147 -23.30 -16.86 37.96
N ARG A 148 -24.57 -16.88 37.70
CA ARG A 148 -25.55 -15.95 38.31
C ARG A 148 -25.98 -16.43 39.71
N ASP A 149 -25.82 -17.71 40.00
CA ASP A 149 -26.18 -18.32 41.28
C ASP A 149 -24.93 -18.67 42.06
N LEU A 150 -24.66 -17.88 43.08
CA LEU A 150 -23.55 -18.05 44.02
C LEU A 150 -23.92 -18.93 45.24
N SER A 151 -25.18 -19.38 45.35
CA SER A 151 -25.62 -20.20 46.45
C SER A 151 -25.13 -21.64 46.38
N ARG A 152 -24.69 -22.10 45.22
CA ARG A 152 -24.12 -23.43 45.07
C ARG A 152 -22.61 -23.40 45.26
N PRO A 153 -22.04 -24.32 46.01
CA PRO A 153 -20.59 -24.43 46.13
C PRO A 153 -19.95 -24.64 44.78
N LEU A 154 -18.72 -24.17 44.57
CA LEU A 154 -17.89 -24.45 43.42
C LEU A 154 -17.58 -25.97 43.44
N GLY A 155 -18.51 -26.77 42.98
CA GLY A 155 -18.32 -28.22 42.82
C GLY A 155 -17.69 -28.51 41.46
N LEU A 156 -16.79 -29.44 41.44
CA LEU A 156 -16.48 -30.20 40.25
C LEU A 156 -17.78 -30.72 39.66
N PRO A 157 -17.93 -30.83 38.32
CA PRO A 157 -19.09 -31.43 37.71
C PRO A 157 -19.33 -32.80 38.37
N PRO A 158 -20.60 -33.19 38.62
CA PRO A 158 -20.87 -34.45 39.28
C PRO A 158 -20.11 -35.57 38.58
N ALA A 159 -19.56 -36.48 39.36
CA ALA A 159 -18.66 -37.53 38.89
C ALA A 159 -19.23 -38.44 37.77
N GLN A 160 -20.47 -38.18 37.35
CA GLN A 160 -21.17 -38.86 36.24
C GLN A 160 -21.13 -38.10 34.93
N THR A 161 -20.53 -36.91 34.86
CA THR A 161 -20.38 -36.22 33.59
C THR A 161 -19.16 -36.84 32.88
N ASP A 162 -19.44 -37.82 32.05
CA ASP A 162 -18.40 -38.43 31.22
C ASP A 162 -17.73 -37.34 30.38
N VAL A 163 -16.45 -37.14 30.61
CA VAL A 163 -15.63 -36.14 29.89
C VAL A 163 -15.69 -36.37 28.37
N ARG A 164 -15.99 -37.57 27.93
CA ARG A 164 -16.16 -37.90 26.51
C ARG A 164 -17.35 -37.22 25.84
N THR A 165 -18.39 -36.84 26.59
CA THR A 165 -19.56 -36.13 26.04
C THR A 165 -19.36 -34.64 25.90
N LEU A 166 -18.26 -34.09 26.36
CA LEU A 166 -17.91 -32.67 26.19
C LEU A 166 -17.16 -32.37 24.88
N TYR A 167 -16.79 -33.43 24.12
CA TYR A 167 -15.99 -33.33 22.91
C TYR A 167 -16.65 -33.96 21.65
N THR A 168 -17.95 -34.16 21.65
CA THR A 168 -18.74 -34.58 20.49
C THR A 168 -19.57 -33.45 19.86
#